data_0eb39c85bb3f19a7677266d278905523
#
_entry.id   0eb39c85bb3f19a7677266d278905523
#
_cell.length_a   1.000
_cell.length_b   1.000
_cell.length_c   1.000
_cell.angle_alpha   90.00
_cell.angle_beta   90.00
_cell.angle_gamma   90.00
#
_symmetry.space_group_name_H-M   'P 1'
#
loop_
_entity.id
_entity.type
_entity.pdbx_description
1 polymer ?
#
loop_
_entity_poly.entity_id
_entity_poly.type
_entity_poly.pdbx_seq_one_letter_code
_entity_poly.pdbx_strand_id
1 'polypeptide(L)'
;MNTSEINEKIRTHNPFRVNIERASTIWGASFPDVAQQNSKVFDLLLKGLGILSDPSSSRVQTLTLLGSVGRGKTQFFSRIKHRLFDTNQILFSYIGARDLKSDRLLHTWMRQSLVNDLSRCRGDSGISQIEEIAYFLFNTSIPDVFSSPVGLKKRFDQARQNHQERGKDLVNSLLNKVSDKFPRVDGHIIRALLWSVSKEYGSMALRWLSGRSIDPDTAMKLGLTTNLPDNEDSYDKLAEIRESESADFLRNFIPIIAQYKTLVLGFDELENLDFVDAGSVRGQKL
;
A
#
# COMPACT_ATOMS: atom_id res chain seq x y z
N MET A 1 10.08 -21.70 -37.99
CA MET A 1 10.39 -20.30 -37.71
C MET A 1 11.73 -19.98 -38.35
N ASN A 2 11.76 -19.03 -39.27
CA ASN A 2 12.98 -18.68 -40.03
C ASN A 2 13.89 -17.83 -39.13
N THR A 3 15.22 -17.93 -39.27
CA THR A 3 16.22 -17.18 -38.49
C THR A 3 15.97 -15.66 -38.58
N SER A 4 15.42 -15.17 -39.68
CA SER A 4 15.01 -13.77 -39.86
C SER A 4 13.86 -13.38 -38.90
N GLU A 5 12.82 -14.20 -38.75
CA GLU A 5 11.70 -13.97 -37.82
C GLU A 5 12.14 -14.02 -36.36
N ILE A 6 13.10 -14.89 -36.02
CA ILE A 6 13.69 -14.97 -34.69
C ILE A 6 14.47 -13.69 -34.39
N ASN A 7 15.28 -13.23 -35.32
CA ASN A 7 16.08 -12.01 -35.17
C ASN A 7 15.18 -10.75 -35.07
N GLU A 8 14.06 -10.72 -35.77
CA GLU A 8 13.10 -9.62 -35.71
C GLU A 8 12.35 -9.62 -34.37
N LYS A 9 11.95 -10.79 -33.87
CA LYS A 9 11.36 -10.94 -32.53
C LYS A 9 12.35 -10.58 -31.42
N ILE A 10 13.63 -10.95 -31.54
CA ILE A 10 14.67 -10.55 -30.58
C ILE A 10 14.91 -9.03 -30.66
N ARG A 11 14.85 -8.39 -31.83
CA ARG A 11 14.99 -6.93 -31.97
C ARG A 11 13.80 -6.17 -31.39
N THR A 12 12.58 -6.64 -31.60
CA THR A 12 11.34 -5.98 -31.13
C THR A 12 11.04 -6.28 -29.67
N HIS A 13 11.39 -7.46 -29.18
CA HIS A 13 11.16 -7.94 -27.83
C HIS A 13 12.47 -8.35 -27.17
N ASN A 14 13.52 -7.54 -27.33
CA ASN A 14 14.83 -7.86 -26.77
C ASN A 14 14.73 -8.19 -25.28
N PRO A 15 14.76 -9.48 -24.87
CA PRO A 15 14.69 -9.86 -23.47
C PRO A 15 15.93 -9.43 -22.68
N PHE A 16 16.98 -9.00 -23.38
CA PHE A 16 18.25 -8.49 -22.84
C PHE A 16 18.33 -6.96 -22.84
N ARG A 17 17.24 -6.25 -23.16
CA ARG A 17 17.21 -4.82 -22.85
C ARG A 17 17.38 -4.70 -21.35
N VAL A 18 18.51 -4.12 -20.98
CA VAL A 18 18.92 -3.87 -19.59
C VAL A 18 17.99 -2.80 -18.97
N ASN A 19 16.74 -3.15 -18.80
CA ASN A 19 15.90 -2.46 -17.85
C ASN A 19 16.12 -3.21 -16.53
N ILE A 20 17.07 -2.70 -15.76
CA ILE A 20 17.15 -3.06 -14.34
C ILE A 20 15.75 -2.80 -13.79
N GLU A 21 15.08 -3.87 -13.35
CA GLU A 21 13.77 -3.75 -12.72
C GLU A 21 13.92 -2.84 -11.51
N ARG A 22 13.30 -1.69 -11.59
CA ARG A 22 13.20 -0.73 -10.48
C ARG A 22 11.83 -0.89 -9.85
N ALA A 23 11.64 -0.38 -8.66
CA ALA A 23 10.35 -0.31 -7.99
C ALA A 23 9.21 0.19 -8.90
N SER A 24 9.50 1.16 -9.78
CA SER A 24 8.57 1.67 -10.78
C SER A 24 8.15 0.63 -11.84
N THR A 25 8.96 -0.38 -12.10
CA THR A 25 8.68 -1.39 -13.12
C THR A 25 7.82 -2.54 -12.62
N ILE A 26 7.79 -2.83 -11.32
CA ILE A 26 6.90 -3.84 -10.75
C ILE A 26 5.43 -3.52 -11.02
N TRP A 27 5.07 -2.24 -10.99
CA TRP A 27 3.72 -1.76 -11.28
C TRP A 27 3.44 -1.56 -12.78
N GLY A 28 4.44 -1.71 -13.62
CA GLY A 28 4.34 -1.60 -15.10
C GLY A 28 3.85 -2.88 -15.76
N ALA A 29 4.15 -2.98 -17.07
CA ALA A 29 3.86 -4.17 -17.87
C ALA A 29 4.63 -5.40 -17.31
N SER A 30 3.99 -6.57 -17.41
CA SER A 30 4.59 -7.82 -16.93
C SER A 30 5.84 -8.18 -17.68
N PHE A 31 6.89 -8.56 -16.96
CA PHE A 31 8.05 -9.23 -17.53
C PHE A 31 7.71 -10.68 -17.83
N PRO A 32 8.40 -11.30 -18.81
CA PRO A 32 8.25 -12.72 -19.07
C PRO A 32 8.51 -13.53 -17.80
N ASP A 33 7.49 -14.21 -17.29
CA ASP A 33 7.62 -15.08 -16.11
C ASP A 33 8.17 -16.45 -16.52
N VAL A 34 9.37 -16.78 -16.08
CA VAL A 34 9.92 -18.12 -16.20
C VAL A 34 9.39 -18.96 -15.05
N ALA A 35 8.29 -19.67 -15.27
CA ALA A 35 7.52 -20.37 -14.22
C ALA A 35 8.38 -21.31 -13.36
N GLN A 36 9.44 -21.92 -13.93
CA GLN A 36 10.33 -22.83 -13.21
C GLN A 36 11.32 -22.09 -12.28
N GLN A 37 11.65 -20.83 -12.58
CA GLN A 37 12.55 -20.06 -11.75
C GLN A 37 11.88 -19.70 -10.43
N ASN A 38 12.53 -20.06 -9.31
CA ASN A 38 12.03 -19.82 -7.95
C ASN A 38 10.64 -20.43 -7.63
N SER A 39 10.22 -21.50 -8.36
CA SER A 39 8.91 -22.14 -8.14
C SER A 39 8.74 -22.64 -6.70
N LYS A 40 9.76 -23.31 -6.15
CA LYS A 40 9.74 -23.81 -4.76
C LYS A 40 9.54 -22.71 -3.73
N VAL A 41 10.14 -21.53 -3.97
CA VAL A 41 10.00 -20.37 -3.08
C VAL A 41 8.59 -19.81 -3.20
N PHE A 42 8.03 -19.77 -4.42
CA PHE A 42 6.65 -19.33 -4.62
C PHE A 42 5.64 -20.29 -3.96
N ASP A 43 5.88 -21.60 -4.02
CA ASP A 43 5.06 -22.61 -3.33
C ASP A 43 5.10 -22.46 -1.81
N LEU A 44 6.28 -22.11 -1.24
CA LEU A 44 6.41 -21.78 0.18
C LEU A 44 5.60 -20.54 0.55
N LEU A 45 5.64 -19.50 -0.28
CA LEU A 45 4.82 -18.31 -0.09
C LEU A 45 3.33 -18.67 -0.10
N LEU A 46 2.87 -19.45 -1.08
CA LEU A 46 1.46 -19.86 -1.16
C LEU A 46 1.01 -20.66 0.08
N LYS A 47 1.87 -21.57 0.58
CA LYS A 47 1.60 -22.27 1.84
C LYS A 47 1.49 -21.31 3.03
N GLY A 48 2.40 -20.35 3.13
CA GLY A 48 2.34 -19.31 4.16
C GLY A 48 1.05 -18.48 4.08
N LEU A 49 0.66 -18.07 2.89
CA LEU A 49 -0.59 -17.34 2.67
C LEU A 49 -1.82 -18.19 3.03
N GLY A 50 -1.81 -19.49 2.74
CA GLY A 50 -2.88 -20.42 3.13
C GLY A 50 -3.07 -20.47 4.65
N ILE A 51 -1.98 -20.46 5.41
CA ILE A 51 -2.04 -20.42 6.89
C ILE A 51 -2.58 -19.07 7.40
N LEU A 52 -2.22 -17.96 6.74
CA LEU A 52 -2.67 -16.61 7.11
C LEU A 52 -4.13 -16.34 6.72
N SER A 53 -4.68 -17.09 5.79
CA SER A 53 -6.09 -16.96 5.35
C SER A 53 -7.10 -17.49 6.40
N ASP A 54 -6.62 -18.11 7.48
CA ASP A 54 -7.45 -18.49 8.61
C ASP A 54 -7.77 -17.25 9.45
N PRO A 55 -9.04 -16.80 9.53
CA PRO A 55 -9.43 -15.62 10.28
C PRO A 55 -9.12 -15.69 11.78
N SER A 56 -8.93 -16.91 12.31
CA SER A 56 -8.58 -17.14 13.72
C SER A 56 -7.09 -16.91 14.02
N SER A 57 -6.25 -16.81 12.99
CA SER A 57 -4.81 -16.65 13.15
C SER A 57 -4.37 -15.18 12.95
N SER A 58 -4.10 -14.48 14.04
CA SER A 58 -3.38 -13.20 14.01
C SER A 58 -1.87 -13.40 13.80
N ARG A 59 -1.48 -14.15 12.76
CA ARG A 59 -0.07 -14.51 12.53
C ARG A 59 0.57 -13.62 11.49
N VAL A 60 1.81 -13.21 11.76
CA VAL A 60 2.71 -12.61 10.78
C VAL A 60 3.70 -13.68 10.34
N GLN A 61 3.91 -13.80 9.05
CA GLN A 61 4.96 -14.66 8.49
C GLN A 61 5.97 -13.81 7.74
N THR A 62 7.24 -14.11 7.95
CA THR A 62 8.35 -13.49 7.24
C THR A 62 9.00 -14.50 6.33
N LEU A 63 9.17 -14.18 5.06
CA LEU A 63 9.91 -14.96 4.08
C LEU A 63 11.11 -14.14 3.61
N THR A 64 12.31 -14.62 3.88
CA THR A 64 13.56 -13.99 3.44
C THR A 64 14.10 -14.66 2.20
N LEU A 65 14.32 -13.88 1.14
CA LEU A 65 14.92 -14.33 -0.12
C LEU A 65 16.39 -13.91 -0.17
N LEU A 66 17.30 -14.87 -0.05
CA LEU A 66 18.73 -14.65 -0.18
C LEU A 66 19.21 -15.08 -1.56
N GLY A 67 20.07 -14.29 -2.17
CA GLY A 67 20.65 -14.60 -3.46
C GLY A 67 21.49 -13.47 -4.01
N SER A 68 22.50 -13.80 -4.84
CA SER A 68 23.32 -12.82 -5.52
C SER A 68 22.51 -11.91 -6.46
N VAL A 69 23.09 -10.80 -6.86
CA VAL A 69 22.51 -9.89 -7.85
C VAL A 69 22.18 -10.64 -9.13
N GLY A 70 21.08 -10.32 -9.79
CA GLY A 70 20.64 -10.96 -11.04
C GLY A 70 19.92 -12.31 -10.88
N ARG A 71 19.72 -12.82 -9.68
CA ARG A 71 19.02 -14.10 -9.44
C ARG A 71 17.49 -14.01 -9.44
N GLY A 72 16.92 -12.88 -9.84
CA GLY A 72 15.47 -12.73 -10.03
C GLY A 72 14.69 -12.47 -8.75
N LYS A 73 15.31 -11.90 -7.69
CA LYS A 73 14.59 -11.49 -6.46
C LYS A 73 13.45 -10.51 -6.77
N THR A 74 13.74 -9.45 -7.48
CA THR A 74 12.74 -8.44 -7.91
C THR A 74 11.67 -9.05 -8.82
N GLN A 75 12.05 -9.99 -9.73
CA GLN A 75 11.10 -10.70 -10.57
C GLN A 75 10.14 -11.58 -9.75
N PHE A 76 10.56 -12.07 -8.59
CA PHE A 76 9.69 -12.80 -7.67
C PHE A 76 8.54 -11.93 -7.16
N PHE A 77 8.79 -10.66 -6.82
CA PHE A 77 7.73 -9.71 -6.45
C PHE A 77 6.78 -9.41 -7.61
N SER A 78 7.29 -9.28 -8.82
CA SER A 78 6.47 -9.16 -10.03
C SER A 78 5.53 -10.35 -10.20
N ARG A 79 6.01 -11.57 -9.95
CA ARG A 79 5.18 -12.78 -9.95
C ARG A 79 4.09 -12.76 -8.88
N ILE A 80 4.41 -12.32 -7.66
CA ILE A 80 3.42 -12.15 -6.57
C ILE A 80 2.32 -11.19 -7.03
N LYS A 81 2.70 -10.04 -7.58
CA LYS A 81 1.75 -9.07 -8.12
C LYS A 81 0.82 -9.71 -9.14
N HIS A 82 1.37 -10.33 -10.19
CA HIS A 82 0.55 -10.85 -11.27
C HIS A 82 -0.32 -12.04 -10.87
N ARG A 83 0.17 -12.91 -10.02
CA ARG A 83 -0.57 -14.13 -9.66
C ARG A 83 -1.53 -13.96 -8.49
N LEU A 84 -1.27 -13.04 -7.59
CA LEU A 84 -2.04 -12.88 -6.36
C LEU A 84 -2.74 -11.54 -6.25
N PHE A 85 -2.05 -10.44 -6.54
CA PHE A 85 -2.65 -9.11 -6.49
C PHE A 85 -3.62 -8.89 -7.63
N ASP A 86 -3.21 -9.14 -8.88
CA ASP A 86 -4.08 -8.92 -10.05
C ASP A 86 -5.32 -9.84 -10.04
N THR A 87 -5.25 -11.00 -9.37
CA THR A 87 -6.38 -11.92 -9.15
C THR A 87 -7.20 -11.62 -7.88
N ASN A 88 -6.94 -10.51 -7.21
CA ASN A 88 -7.65 -10.06 -6.02
C ASN A 88 -7.57 -10.97 -4.80
N GLN A 89 -6.51 -11.77 -4.68
CA GLN A 89 -6.31 -12.68 -3.54
C GLN A 89 -5.67 -12.00 -2.33
N ILE A 90 -4.83 -10.98 -2.56
CA ILE A 90 -4.09 -10.26 -1.53
C ILE A 90 -4.17 -8.74 -1.73
N LEU A 91 -3.83 -8.00 -0.67
CA LEU A 91 -3.33 -6.64 -0.78
C LEU A 91 -1.80 -6.68 -0.93
N PHE A 92 -1.24 -5.82 -1.74
CA PHE A 92 0.19 -5.85 -2.06
C PHE A 92 0.81 -4.47 -2.04
N SER A 93 1.96 -4.35 -1.37
CA SER A 93 2.84 -3.20 -1.46
C SER A 93 4.29 -3.65 -1.63
N TYR A 94 5.01 -2.94 -2.50
CA TYR A 94 6.42 -3.18 -2.78
C TYR A 94 7.26 -1.98 -2.37
N ILE A 95 8.24 -2.25 -1.53
CA ILE A 95 9.07 -1.26 -0.87
C ILE A 95 10.53 -1.50 -1.28
N GLY A 96 11.05 -0.71 -2.22
CA GLY A 96 12.45 -0.78 -2.66
C GLY A 96 13.35 0.12 -1.84
N ALA A 97 14.32 -0.43 -1.09
CA ALA A 97 15.17 0.34 -0.19
C ALA A 97 16.09 1.35 -0.90
N ARG A 98 16.23 1.24 -2.23
CA ARG A 98 16.97 2.22 -3.03
C ARG A 98 16.39 3.64 -2.95
N ASP A 99 15.08 3.75 -2.76
CA ASP A 99 14.38 5.03 -2.72
C ASP A 99 14.42 5.66 -1.32
N LEU A 100 14.97 4.95 -0.34
CA LEU A 100 15.15 5.46 1.02
C LEU A 100 16.31 6.47 1.06
N LYS A 101 15.96 7.73 1.32
CA LYS A 101 16.93 8.82 1.36
C LYS A 101 17.75 8.85 2.67
N SER A 102 17.21 8.29 3.74
CA SER A 102 17.83 8.26 5.07
C SER A 102 17.22 7.15 5.92
N ASP A 103 18.05 6.38 6.62
CA ASP A 103 17.63 5.35 7.58
C ASP A 103 16.82 5.92 8.76
N ARG A 104 17.02 7.20 9.07
CA ARG A 104 16.27 7.92 10.12
C ARG A 104 14.79 8.12 9.81
N LEU A 105 14.36 7.90 8.55
CA LEU A 105 12.99 8.12 8.08
C LEU A 105 12.35 6.82 7.54
N LEU A 106 12.71 5.67 8.11
CA LEU A 106 12.27 4.37 7.65
C LEU A 106 10.73 4.22 7.71
N HIS A 107 10.10 4.54 8.84
CA HIS A 107 8.64 4.41 8.97
C HIS A 107 7.91 5.44 8.11
N THR A 108 8.45 6.65 7.98
CA THR A 108 7.89 7.69 7.09
C THR A 108 7.89 7.21 5.65
N TRP A 109 9.00 6.63 5.19
CA TRP A 109 9.12 6.07 3.86
C TRP A 109 8.23 4.84 3.66
N MET A 110 8.14 3.93 4.64
CA MET A 110 7.22 2.79 4.62
C MET A 110 5.77 3.24 4.53
N ARG A 111 5.35 4.23 5.32
CA ARG A 111 4.01 4.81 5.28
C ARG A 111 3.69 5.36 3.89
N GLN A 112 4.58 6.17 3.33
CA GLN A 112 4.40 6.76 2.01
C GLN A 112 4.31 5.68 0.91
N SER A 113 5.23 4.72 0.91
CA SER A 113 5.26 3.63 -0.07
C SER A 113 4.00 2.77 0.03
N LEU A 114 3.61 2.36 1.24
CA LEU A 114 2.41 1.57 1.49
C LEU A 114 1.16 2.28 0.97
N VAL A 115 0.93 3.54 1.36
CA VAL A 115 -0.26 4.28 0.94
C VAL A 115 -0.25 4.54 -0.57
N ASN A 116 0.89 4.89 -1.16
CA ASN A 116 1.01 5.08 -2.60
C ASN A 116 0.67 3.78 -3.37
N ASP A 117 1.17 2.64 -2.93
CA ASP A 117 0.90 1.36 -3.59
C ASP A 117 -0.55 0.91 -3.40
N LEU A 118 -1.09 1.07 -2.19
CA LEU A 118 -2.50 0.77 -1.93
C LEU A 118 -3.47 1.71 -2.69
N SER A 119 -3.00 2.89 -3.10
CA SER A 119 -3.77 3.84 -3.92
C SER A 119 -3.81 3.46 -5.40
N ARG A 120 -3.03 2.45 -5.83
CA ARG A 120 -3.04 2.00 -7.22
C ARG A 120 -4.28 1.17 -7.52
N CYS A 121 -4.87 1.44 -8.68
CA CYS A 121 -6.04 0.70 -9.15
C CYS A 121 -5.63 -0.70 -9.59
N ARG A 122 -6.53 -1.65 -9.37
CA ARG A 122 -6.42 -3.03 -9.81
C ARG A 122 -7.11 -3.21 -11.17
N GLY A 123 -6.33 -3.52 -12.20
CA GLY A 123 -6.85 -3.74 -13.55
C GLY A 123 -7.70 -2.56 -14.04
N ASP A 124 -8.71 -2.87 -14.85
CA ASP A 124 -9.60 -1.88 -15.49
C ASP A 124 -10.74 -1.39 -14.59
N SER A 125 -10.84 -1.89 -13.34
CA SER A 125 -11.93 -1.54 -12.43
C SER A 125 -11.95 -0.07 -12.03
N GLY A 126 -10.81 0.61 -12.10
CA GLY A 126 -10.61 1.98 -11.61
C GLY A 126 -10.77 2.10 -10.09
N ILE A 127 -10.71 0.97 -9.36
CA ILE A 127 -10.80 0.90 -7.90
C ILE A 127 -9.43 0.56 -7.33
N SER A 128 -8.98 1.37 -6.39
CA SER A 128 -7.74 1.15 -5.64
C SER A 128 -7.95 0.20 -4.46
N GLN A 129 -6.85 -0.37 -3.95
CA GLN A 129 -6.90 -1.21 -2.74
C GLN A 129 -7.43 -0.43 -1.53
N ILE A 130 -7.10 0.85 -1.40
CA ILE A 130 -7.62 1.72 -0.32
C ILE A 130 -9.14 1.88 -0.43
N GLU A 131 -9.67 2.05 -1.64
CA GLU A 131 -11.12 2.14 -1.85
C GLU A 131 -11.83 0.81 -1.56
N GLU A 132 -11.19 -0.32 -1.81
CA GLU A 132 -11.69 -1.64 -1.37
C GLU A 132 -11.74 -1.73 0.17
N ILE A 133 -10.70 -1.26 0.87
CA ILE A 133 -10.66 -1.21 2.34
C ILE A 133 -11.75 -0.27 2.88
N ALA A 134 -11.91 0.89 2.28
CA ALA A 134 -12.98 1.82 2.64
C ALA A 134 -14.37 1.17 2.46
N TYR A 135 -14.59 0.47 1.36
CA TYR A 135 -15.83 -0.29 1.13
C TYR A 135 -16.06 -1.35 2.21
N PHE A 136 -15.02 -2.08 2.61
CA PHE A 136 -15.11 -3.05 3.71
C PHE A 136 -15.56 -2.37 5.02
N LEU A 137 -14.98 -1.21 5.36
CA LEU A 137 -15.38 -0.44 6.55
C LEU A 137 -16.83 0.05 6.45
N PHE A 138 -17.25 0.54 5.29
CA PHE A 138 -18.65 0.91 5.04
C PHE A 138 -19.59 -0.27 5.24
N ASN A 139 -19.32 -1.38 4.59
CA ASN A 139 -20.18 -2.56 4.63
C ASN A 139 -20.24 -3.18 6.04
N THR A 140 -19.14 -3.05 6.81
CA THR A 140 -19.09 -3.45 8.21
C THR A 140 -20.03 -2.61 9.08
N SER A 141 -20.21 -1.33 8.75
CA SER A 141 -21.02 -0.36 9.52
C SER A 141 -22.48 -0.32 9.09
N ILE A 142 -22.72 -0.43 7.79
CA ILE A 142 -24.05 -0.37 7.17
C ILE A 142 -24.08 -1.46 6.08
N PRO A 143 -24.40 -2.71 6.44
CA PRO A 143 -24.48 -3.80 5.49
C PRO A 143 -25.47 -3.49 4.34
N ASP A 144 -25.16 -3.95 3.16
CA ASP A 144 -26.04 -3.98 1.97
C ASP A 144 -26.49 -2.62 1.38
N VAL A 145 -25.92 -1.49 1.85
CA VAL A 145 -26.22 -0.16 1.26
C VAL A 145 -25.55 0.01 -0.10
N PHE A 146 -24.33 -0.51 -0.24
CA PHE A 146 -23.59 -0.49 -1.49
C PHE A 146 -23.23 -1.91 -1.91
N SER A 147 -23.59 -2.27 -3.13
CA SER A 147 -23.35 -3.63 -3.66
C SER A 147 -21.89 -3.91 -4.03
N SER A 148 -21.06 -2.87 -4.13
CA SER A 148 -19.66 -3.00 -4.55
C SER A 148 -18.84 -1.74 -4.26
N PRO A 149 -17.49 -1.83 -4.25
CA PRO A 149 -16.62 -0.66 -4.15
C PRO A 149 -16.88 0.40 -5.24
N VAL A 150 -17.16 -0.05 -6.47
CA VAL A 150 -17.54 0.83 -7.59
C VAL A 150 -18.85 1.57 -7.29
N GLY A 151 -19.83 0.88 -6.73
CA GLY A 151 -21.10 1.45 -6.33
C GLY A 151 -20.95 2.50 -5.24
N LEU A 152 -20.10 2.23 -4.25
CA LEU A 152 -19.76 3.18 -3.19
C LEU A 152 -19.11 4.43 -3.78
N LYS A 153 -18.02 4.30 -4.55
CA LYS A 153 -17.30 5.41 -5.18
C LYS A 153 -18.22 6.32 -6.02
N LYS A 154 -19.14 5.73 -6.76
CA LYS A 154 -20.09 6.49 -7.59
C LYS A 154 -21.11 7.30 -6.80
N ARG A 155 -21.55 6.82 -5.64
CA ARG A 155 -22.69 7.36 -4.89
C ARG A 155 -22.31 8.05 -3.59
N PHE A 156 -21.04 7.97 -3.17
CA PHE A 156 -20.60 8.49 -1.86
C PHE A 156 -20.92 9.96 -1.67
N ASP A 157 -20.51 10.82 -2.61
CA ASP A 157 -20.68 12.27 -2.48
C ASP A 157 -22.16 12.65 -2.49
N GLN A 158 -23.00 11.98 -3.31
CA GLN A 158 -24.45 12.17 -3.30
C GLN A 158 -25.07 11.74 -1.96
N ALA A 159 -24.66 10.60 -1.43
CA ALA A 159 -25.14 10.12 -0.14
C ALA A 159 -24.75 11.10 0.99
N ARG A 160 -23.55 11.65 0.93
CA ARG A 160 -23.07 12.67 1.86
C ARG A 160 -23.92 13.94 1.80
N GLN A 161 -24.17 14.47 0.61
CA GLN A 161 -25.02 15.65 0.42
C GLN A 161 -26.44 15.43 0.94
N ASN A 162 -27.06 14.31 0.62
CA ASN A 162 -28.40 13.96 1.12
C ASN A 162 -28.46 13.85 2.65
N HIS A 163 -27.36 13.42 3.30
CA HIS A 163 -27.27 13.41 4.76
C HIS A 163 -27.11 14.82 5.33
N GLN A 164 -26.28 15.64 4.70
CA GLN A 164 -26.05 17.03 5.11
C GLN A 164 -27.34 17.88 5.02
N GLU A 165 -28.14 17.70 3.98
CA GLU A 165 -29.46 18.36 3.82
C GLU A 165 -30.43 18.00 4.95
N ARG A 166 -30.24 16.83 5.59
CA ARG A 166 -31.00 16.36 6.75
C ARG A 166 -30.35 16.74 8.09
N GLY A 167 -29.34 17.63 8.08
CA GLY A 167 -28.62 18.04 9.26
C GLY A 167 -27.75 16.96 9.91
N LYS A 168 -27.37 15.94 9.13
CA LYS A 168 -26.54 14.81 9.59
C LYS A 168 -25.20 14.78 8.84
N ASP A 169 -24.16 14.33 9.54
CA ASP A 169 -22.85 14.06 8.95
C ASP A 169 -22.69 12.56 8.72
N LEU A 170 -22.63 12.14 7.46
CA LEU A 170 -22.49 10.74 7.06
C LEU A 170 -21.18 10.15 7.59
N VAL A 171 -20.05 10.87 7.43
CA VAL A 171 -18.73 10.36 7.81
C VAL A 171 -18.62 10.20 9.31
N ASN A 172 -19.09 11.18 10.10
CA ASN A 172 -19.13 11.07 11.55
C ASN A 172 -20.05 9.93 12.03
N SER A 173 -21.19 9.76 11.39
CA SER A 173 -22.12 8.66 11.72
C SER A 173 -21.51 7.29 11.46
N LEU A 174 -20.73 7.16 10.38
CA LEU A 174 -19.99 5.94 10.04
C LEU A 174 -18.80 5.73 10.95
N LEU A 175 -18.03 6.79 11.22
CA LEU A 175 -16.88 6.73 12.12
C LEU A 175 -17.27 6.13 13.49
N ASN A 176 -18.36 6.60 14.10
CA ASN A 176 -18.82 6.08 15.38
C ASN A 176 -19.07 4.56 15.30
N LYS A 177 -19.80 4.11 14.27
CA LYS A 177 -20.10 2.68 14.08
C LYS A 177 -18.86 1.82 13.78
N VAL A 178 -17.89 2.36 13.04
CA VAL A 178 -16.63 1.66 12.76
C VAL A 178 -15.77 1.61 14.02
N SER A 179 -15.69 2.71 14.77
CA SER A 179 -14.89 2.79 15.99
C SER A 179 -15.37 1.81 17.07
N ASP A 180 -16.66 1.51 17.14
CA ASP A 180 -17.20 0.48 18.04
C ASP A 180 -16.59 -0.91 17.74
N LYS A 181 -16.29 -1.19 16.46
CA LYS A 181 -15.66 -2.46 16.04
C LYS A 181 -14.13 -2.42 16.09
N PHE A 182 -13.54 -1.25 15.97
CA PHE A 182 -12.10 -1.01 15.95
C PHE A 182 -11.66 -0.01 17.05
N PRO A 183 -11.93 -0.29 18.32
CA PRO A 183 -11.78 0.68 19.40
C PRO A 183 -10.33 1.11 19.69
N ARG A 184 -9.35 0.36 19.15
CA ARG A 184 -7.91 0.65 19.31
C ARG A 184 -7.31 1.42 18.14
N VAL A 185 -8.10 1.74 17.14
CA VAL A 185 -7.63 2.42 15.93
C VAL A 185 -7.88 3.91 16.04
N ASP A 186 -6.92 4.71 15.60
CA ASP A 186 -7.07 6.16 15.52
C ASP A 186 -8.24 6.52 14.59
N GLY A 187 -9.20 7.28 15.12
CA GLY A 187 -10.38 7.75 14.40
C GLY A 187 -10.07 8.60 13.17
N HIS A 188 -8.92 9.30 13.15
CA HIS A 188 -8.49 10.06 11.97
C HIS A 188 -8.10 9.15 10.81
N ILE A 189 -7.49 7.99 11.08
CA ILE A 189 -7.16 6.99 10.05
C ILE A 189 -8.45 6.44 9.44
N ILE A 190 -9.42 6.02 10.28
CA ILE A 190 -10.72 5.54 9.81
C ILE A 190 -11.41 6.61 8.96
N ARG A 191 -11.44 7.85 9.45
CA ARG A 191 -12.04 8.99 8.77
C ARG A 191 -11.39 9.24 7.40
N ALA A 192 -10.07 9.25 7.32
CA ALA A 192 -9.35 9.43 6.07
C ALA A 192 -9.61 8.29 5.07
N LEU A 193 -9.72 7.04 5.55
CA LEU A 193 -10.14 5.91 4.73
C LEU A 193 -11.56 6.09 4.19
N LEU A 194 -12.50 6.54 5.01
CA LEU A 194 -13.87 6.82 4.56
C LEU A 194 -13.92 7.96 3.51
N TRP A 195 -13.08 8.98 3.66
CA TRP A 195 -12.97 10.07 2.69
C TRP A 195 -12.27 9.67 1.39
N SER A 196 -11.45 8.62 1.39
CA SER A 196 -10.67 8.21 0.20
C SER A 196 -11.53 7.88 -1.02
N VAL A 197 -12.80 7.53 -0.84
CA VAL A 197 -13.76 7.22 -1.92
C VAL A 197 -14.45 8.46 -2.51
N SER A 198 -14.29 9.64 -1.89
CA SER A 198 -14.85 10.89 -2.38
C SER A 198 -14.14 11.35 -3.65
N LYS A 199 -14.89 11.79 -4.64
CA LYS A 199 -14.32 12.42 -5.85
C LYS A 199 -13.72 13.78 -5.55
N GLU A 200 -14.32 14.51 -4.60
CA GLU A 200 -13.93 15.87 -4.23
C GLU A 200 -12.70 15.87 -3.30
N TYR A 201 -12.70 14.99 -2.29
CA TYR A 201 -11.69 15.02 -1.21
C TYR A 201 -10.78 13.79 -1.16
N GLY A 202 -11.02 12.78 -1.97
CA GLY A 202 -10.26 11.53 -1.91
C GLY A 202 -8.76 11.70 -2.08
N SER A 203 -8.33 12.57 -2.98
CA SER A 203 -6.89 12.86 -3.16
C SER A 203 -6.25 13.51 -1.93
N MET A 204 -6.98 14.38 -1.22
CA MET A 204 -6.49 15.01 0.01
C MET A 204 -6.46 14.02 1.18
N ALA A 205 -7.45 13.12 1.27
CA ALA A 205 -7.44 12.03 2.23
C ALA A 205 -6.26 11.08 2.02
N LEU A 206 -5.96 10.72 0.77
CA LEU A 206 -4.79 9.89 0.42
C LEU A 206 -3.46 10.62 0.73
N ARG A 207 -3.41 11.93 0.46
CA ARG A 207 -2.25 12.76 0.82
C ARG A 207 -2.02 12.75 2.33
N TRP A 208 -3.08 12.90 3.12
CA TRP A 208 -3.01 12.81 4.58
C TRP A 208 -2.57 11.43 5.06
N LEU A 209 -3.17 10.35 4.52
CA LEU A 209 -2.79 8.97 4.86
C LEU A 209 -1.31 8.71 4.58
N SER A 210 -0.75 9.27 3.50
CA SER A 210 0.67 9.15 3.18
C SER A 210 1.61 9.96 4.08
N GLY A 211 1.09 10.69 5.07
CA GLY A 211 1.87 11.52 5.98
C GLY A 211 2.25 12.88 5.42
N ARG A 212 1.73 13.26 4.26
CA ARG A 212 1.96 14.58 3.65
C ARG A 212 0.99 15.60 4.24
N SER A 213 1.42 16.84 4.31
CA SER A 213 0.58 17.93 4.80
C SER A 213 -0.58 18.22 3.83
N ILE A 214 -1.72 18.58 4.41
CA ILE A 214 -2.88 19.14 3.71
C ILE A 214 -3.15 20.55 4.27
N ASP A 215 -3.79 21.39 3.49
CA ASP A 215 -4.12 22.74 3.94
C ASP A 215 -5.09 22.71 5.14
N PRO A 216 -5.01 23.69 6.05
CA PRO A 216 -5.80 23.70 7.29
C PRO A 216 -7.32 23.72 7.05
N ASP A 217 -7.79 24.41 6.01
CA ASP A 217 -9.22 24.50 5.69
C ASP A 217 -9.75 23.15 5.22
N THR A 218 -8.98 22.46 4.39
CA THR A 218 -9.31 21.08 3.96
C THR A 218 -9.25 20.11 5.14
N ALA A 219 -8.22 20.22 5.99
CA ALA A 219 -8.12 19.39 7.20
C ALA A 219 -9.36 19.54 8.09
N MET A 220 -9.79 20.79 8.33
CA MET A 220 -10.99 21.08 9.12
C MET A 220 -12.26 20.52 8.47
N LYS A 221 -12.45 20.67 7.15
CA LYS A 221 -13.60 20.11 6.42
C LYS A 221 -13.65 18.59 6.49
N LEU A 222 -12.50 17.94 6.43
CA LEU A 222 -12.40 16.49 6.54
C LEU A 222 -12.45 15.99 7.99
N GLY A 223 -12.33 16.88 8.98
CA GLY A 223 -12.19 16.54 10.39
C GLY A 223 -10.89 15.80 10.68
N LEU A 224 -9.83 16.13 9.95
CA LEU A 224 -8.48 15.58 10.11
C LEU A 224 -7.56 16.62 10.77
N THR A 225 -6.47 16.14 11.35
CA THR A 225 -5.36 17.01 11.77
C THR A 225 -4.52 17.41 10.56
N THR A 226 -3.79 18.51 10.65
CA THR A 226 -2.73 18.81 9.67
C THR A 226 -1.51 17.96 9.99
N ASN A 227 -0.96 17.25 9.00
CA ASN A 227 0.36 16.65 9.14
C ASN A 227 1.44 17.75 9.13
N LEU A 228 2.63 17.42 9.62
CA LEU A 228 3.76 18.34 9.57
C LEU A 228 4.06 18.80 8.14
N PRO A 229 4.51 20.05 7.94
CA PRO A 229 4.86 20.59 6.62
C PRO A 229 5.86 19.71 5.89
N ASP A 230 5.72 19.59 4.57
CA ASP A 230 6.62 18.78 3.72
C ASP A 230 8.02 19.40 3.53
N ASN A 231 8.26 20.61 4.03
CA ASN A 231 9.52 21.34 3.85
C ASN A 231 10.68 20.59 4.50
N GLU A 232 11.62 20.16 3.67
CA GLU A 232 12.74 19.29 4.01
C GLU A 232 13.80 19.98 4.89
N ASP A 233 13.81 21.31 4.98
CA ASP A 233 14.87 22.09 5.61
C ASP A 233 14.70 22.28 7.12
N SER A 234 13.70 21.73 7.73
CA SER A 234 13.45 21.94 9.13
C SER A 234 13.90 20.76 9.98
N TYR A 235 15.14 20.85 10.47
CA TYR A 235 15.59 20.34 11.75
C TYR A 235 15.37 18.85 12.08
N ASP A 236 16.39 18.19 12.57
CA ASP A 236 16.41 16.82 13.10
C ASP A 236 15.19 16.48 13.98
N LYS A 237 14.70 17.43 14.80
CA LYS A 237 13.52 17.23 15.66
C LYS A 237 12.21 16.97 14.88
N LEU A 238 11.97 17.67 13.77
CA LEU A 238 10.76 17.45 12.95
C LEU A 238 10.84 16.12 12.22
N ALA A 239 12.02 15.69 11.82
CA ALA A 239 12.24 14.37 11.26
C ALA A 239 11.91 13.26 12.26
N GLU A 240 12.36 13.39 13.50
CA GLU A 240 12.07 12.44 14.59
C GLU A 240 10.56 12.37 14.92
N ILE A 241 9.88 13.52 14.99
CA ILE A 241 8.44 13.57 15.22
C ILE A 241 7.69 12.88 14.07
N ARG A 242 8.04 13.19 12.81
CA ARG A 242 7.42 12.59 11.63
C ARG A 242 7.65 11.07 11.57
N GLU A 243 8.82 10.62 11.99
CA GLU A 243 9.16 9.20 12.06
C GLU A 243 8.32 8.49 13.13
N SER A 244 8.19 9.09 14.32
CA SER A 244 7.34 8.58 15.39
C SER A 244 5.86 8.52 15.00
N GLU A 245 5.32 9.59 14.42
CA GLU A 245 3.94 9.64 13.92
C GLU A 245 3.69 8.59 12.83
N SER A 246 4.68 8.35 11.97
CA SER A 246 4.58 7.34 10.92
C SER A 246 4.62 5.92 11.47
N ALA A 247 5.44 5.67 12.50
CA ALA A 247 5.44 4.39 13.21
C ALA A 247 4.09 4.12 13.88
N ASP A 248 3.51 5.12 14.55
CA ASP A 248 2.20 5.02 15.19
C ASP A 248 1.08 4.82 14.14
N PHE A 249 1.16 5.53 13.01
CA PHE A 249 0.25 5.31 11.89
C PHE A 249 0.30 3.86 11.42
N LEU A 250 1.47 3.30 11.14
CA LEU A 250 1.61 1.91 10.68
C LEU A 250 1.06 0.90 11.68
N ARG A 251 1.30 1.10 12.99
CA ARG A 251 0.74 0.25 14.06
C ARG A 251 -0.78 0.25 14.09
N ASN A 252 -1.41 1.36 13.73
CA ASN A 252 -2.87 1.48 13.71
C ASN A 252 -3.45 1.04 12.36
N PHE A 253 -2.77 1.32 11.26
CA PHE A 253 -3.29 1.10 9.90
C PHE A 253 -3.21 -0.36 9.46
N ILE A 254 -2.09 -1.04 9.73
CA ILE A 254 -1.89 -2.44 9.31
C ILE A 254 -2.95 -3.39 9.89
N PRO A 255 -3.36 -3.31 11.17
CA PRO A 255 -4.42 -4.15 11.71
C PRO A 255 -5.79 -3.97 11.03
N ILE A 256 -6.13 -2.77 10.54
CA ILE A 256 -7.37 -2.54 9.78
C ILE A 256 -7.30 -3.30 8.45
N ILE A 257 -6.18 -3.17 7.74
CA ILE A 257 -5.96 -3.81 6.45
C ILE A 257 -6.03 -5.33 6.60
N ALA A 258 -5.38 -5.87 7.63
CA ALA A 258 -5.30 -7.31 7.87
C ALA A 258 -6.65 -7.96 8.17
N GLN A 259 -7.64 -7.19 8.66
CA GLN A 259 -8.99 -7.70 8.85
C GLN A 259 -9.79 -7.79 7.54
N TYR A 260 -9.43 -6.99 6.55
CA TYR A 260 -10.06 -7.05 5.25
C TYR A 260 -9.49 -8.18 4.41
N LYS A 261 -8.16 -8.24 4.29
CA LYS A 261 -7.47 -9.20 3.41
C LYS A 261 -5.99 -9.31 3.80
N THR A 262 -5.38 -10.47 3.52
CA THR A 262 -3.95 -10.65 3.75
C THR A 262 -3.13 -9.58 3.03
N LEU A 263 -2.30 -8.85 3.77
CA LEU A 263 -1.37 -7.87 3.24
C LEU A 263 0.00 -8.52 3.03
N VAL A 264 0.54 -8.43 1.83
CA VAL A 264 1.91 -8.82 1.50
C VAL A 264 2.75 -7.55 1.33
N LEU A 265 3.74 -7.39 2.20
CA LEU A 265 4.75 -6.33 2.11
C LEU A 265 6.03 -6.93 1.54
N GLY A 266 6.41 -6.50 0.35
CA GLY A 266 7.66 -6.89 -0.28
C GLY A 266 8.75 -5.86 -0.05
N PHE A 267 9.82 -6.22 0.64
CA PHE A 267 11.02 -5.38 0.81
C PHE A 267 12.11 -5.88 -0.12
N ASP A 268 12.66 -5.00 -0.94
CA ASP A 268 13.74 -5.33 -1.88
C ASP A 268 14.91 -4.34 -1.77
N GLU A 269 16.06 -4.74 -2.27
CA GLU A 269 17.27 -3.92 -2.29
C GLU A 269 17.75 -3.49 -0.87
N LEU A 270 17.49 -4.33 0.16
CA LEU A 270 17.86 -4.04 1.56
C LEU A 270 19.37 -3.86 1.77
N GLU A 271 20.17 -4.39 0.86
CA GLU A 271 21.63 -4.16 0.83
C GLU A 271 22.02 -2.68 0.69
N ASN A 272 21.11 -1.84 0.20
CA ASN A 272 21.35 -0.40 0.09
C ASN A 272 21.20 0.34 1.44
N LEU A 273 20.65 -0.31 2.47
CA LEU A 273 20.54 0.27 3.82
C LEU A 273 21.90 0.32 4.56
N ASP A 274 22.85 -0.51 4.15
CA ASP A 274 24.19 -0.57 4.78
C ASP A 274 25.11 0.58 4.36
N PHE A 275 24.77 1.33 3.33
CA PHE A 275 25.64 2.37 2.75
C PHE A 275 25.44 3.77 3.34
N VAL A 276 24.46 3.96 4.22
CA VAL A 276 24.12 5.29 4.73
C VAL A 276 25.07 5.74 5.84
N ASP A 277 25.81 4.80 6.49
CA ASP A 277 26.85 5.14 7.46
C ASP A 277 27.96 4.07 7.48
N ALA A 278 29.04 4.31 6.77
CA ALA A 278 30.25 3.49 6.82
C ALA A 278 30.95 3.43 8.21
N GLY A 279 30.33 3.99 9.25
CA GLY A 279 30.84 4.04 10.61
C GLY A 279 29.94 3.44 11.70
N SER A 280 28.72 2.99 11.40
CA SER A 280 27.83 2.42 12.41
C SER A 280 27.37 1.01 12.04
N VAL A 281 27.63 0.06 12.92
CA VAL A 281 27.13 -1.35 12.89
C VAL A 281 25.61 -1.36 13.08
N ARG A 282 24.81 -0.75 12.17
CA ARG A 282 23.36 -0.67 12.29
C ARG A 282 22.60 -1.73 11.48
N GLY A 283 23.22 -2.37 10.49
CA GLY A 283 22.62 -3.46 9.72
C GLY A 283 22.32 -4.76 10.47
N GLN A 284 22.68 -4.86 11.76
CA GLN A 284 22.44 -6.04 12.60
C GLN A 284 21.16 -5.97 13.44
N LYS A 285 20.31 -4.93 13.30
CA LYS A 285 19.11 -4.75 14.13
C LYS A 285 17.79 -4.95 13.38
N LEU A 286 17.82 -5.52 12.19
CA LEU A 286 16.66 -6.08 11.50
C LEU A 286 16.77 -7.64 11.59
#